data_c94c76ae43191633d8bca56425134e2f
#
_entry.id   c94c76ae43191633d8bca56425134e2f
#
_cell.length_a   1.000
_cell.length_b   1.000
_cell.length_c   1.000
_cell.angle_alpha   90.00
_cell.angle_beta   90.00
_cell.angle_gamma   90.00
#
_symmetry.space_group_name_H-M   'P 1'
#
loop_
_entity.id
_entity.type
_entity.pdbx_description
1 polymer ?
#
loop_
_entity_poly.entity_id
_entity_poly.type
_entity_poly.pdbx_seq_one_letter_code
_entity_poly.pdbx_strand_id
1 'polypeptide(L)'
;MIKLIQNEKELDRELLMQTLSGRKMLAYMKAYGPGYDFCRFFKVTDNERPGCAGYMFIINSTLIICADGYLGATEELQIFIEMNQPFRIEGDQKILKGIKKGDRYQELNRTVFDLVPDENSYKFAEEYVDFDPYLPDVYKILSEGFPNIADFSLWYTDTSHRCRHGISRVFTYRNSTTASVVFDIGNEVLIGQVATKAAARGSGYAREFLKWLALFLNNLGKRAFLLALDVRVSFYREIGFREVLKEIVLERIDVDKDSISKGRLADSN
;
A
#
# COMPACT_ATOMS: atom_id res chain seq x y z
N MET A 1 17.22 17.66 8.57
CA MET A 1 17.81 16.60 9.41
C MET A 1 16.86 15.42 9.50
N ILE A 2 17.37 14.23 9.22
CA ILE A 2 16.63 12.96 9.28
C ILE A 2 16.96 12.25 10.60
N LYS A 3 15.95 11.99 11.43
CA LYS A 3 16.13 11.40 12.77
C LYS A 3 15.28 10.14 12.92
N LEU A 4 15.87 9.04 13.37
CA LEU A 4 15.16 7.81 13.70
C LEU A 4 14.16 8.05 14.85
N ILE A 5 12.93 7.59 14.68
CA ILE A 5 11.87 7.62 15.68
C ILE A 5 12.02 6.37 16.55
N GLN A 6 12.09 6.59 17.84
CA GLN A 6 12.22 5.53 18.85
C GLN A 6 10.93 5.33 19.66
N ASN A 7 9.99 6.27 19.56
CA ASN A 7 8.74 6.22 20.29
C ASN A 7 7.59 6.76 19.43
N GLU A 8 6.43 6.06 19.46
CA GLU A 8 5.22 6.48 18.75
C GLU A 8 4.78 7.92 19.09
N LYS A 9 5.07 8.40 20.31
CA LYS A 9 4.74 9.78 20.74
C LYS A 9 5.47 10.88 19.96
N GLU A 10 6.51 10.53 19.18
CA GLU A 10 7.22 11.47 18.32
C GLU A 10 6.47 11.75 16.99
N LEU A 11 5.40 10.97 16.70
CA LEU A 11 4.58 11.14 15.52
C LEU A 11 3.53 12.24 15.73
N ASP A 12 3.44 13.16 14.78
CA ASP A 12 2.30 14.04 14.64
C ASP A 12 1.18 13.28 13.91
N ARG A 13 0.24 12.76 14.69
CA ARG A 13 -0.86 11.96 14.17
C ARG A 13 -1.79 12.77 13.27
N GLU A 14 -2.03 14.04 13.59
CA GLU A 14 -2.92 14.90 12.80
C GLU A 14 -2.33 15.14 11.41
N LEU A 15 -1.05 15.45 11.34
CA LEU A 15 -0.34 15.60 10.07
C LEU A 15 -0.37 14.31 9.24
N LEU A 16 -0.07 13.16 9.85
CA LEU A 16 -0.04 11.86 9.17
C LEU A 16 -1.44 11.42 8.68
N MET A 17 -2.50 11.83 9.35
CA MET A 17 -3.87 11.52 8.94
C MET A 17 -4.30 12.27 7.66
N GLN A 18 -3.55 13.25 7.17
CA GLN A 18 -3.91 14.03 5.99
C GLN A 18 -3.63 13.31 4.67
N THR A 19 -2.75 12.31 4.67
CA THR A 19 -2.32 11.59 3.44
C THR A 19 -2.48 10.08 3.56
N LEU A 20 -2.64 9.39 2.41
CA LEU A 20 -2.67 7.92 2.40
C LEU A 20 -1.35 7.32 2.88
N SER A 21 -0.21 7.89 2.49
CA SER A 21 1.12 7.47 2.94
C SER A 21 1.30 7.65 4.46
N GLY A 22 0.78 8.74 5.02
CA GLY A 22 0.80 8.97 6.46
C GLY A 22 -0.06 7.98 7.23
N ARG A 23 -1.28 7.67 6.75
CA ARG A 23 -2.11 6.60 7.33
C ARG A 23 -1.44 5.24 7.23
N LYS A 24 -0.78 4.96 6.10
CA LYS A 24 0.02 3.74 5.94
C LYS A 24 1.12 3.67 7.00
N MET A 25 1.84 4.76 7.24
CA MET A 25 2.85 4.84 8.31
C MET A 25 2.27 4.56 9.70
N LEU A 26 1.13 5.18 10.04
CA LEU A 26 0.44 4.94 11.31
C LEU A 26 0.02 3.47 11.47
N ALA A 27 -0.44 2.84 10.40
CA ALA A 27 -0.81 1.43 10.38
C ALA A 27 0.39 0.52 10.68
N TYR A 28 1.52 0.77 10.03
CA TYR A 28 2.74 0.00 10.26
C TYR A 28 3.32 0.27 11.66
N MET A 29 3.27 1.51 12.14
CA MET A 29 3.67 1.83 13.52
C MET A 29 2.81 1.07 14.54
N LYS A 30 1.49 1.01 14.33
CA LYS A 30 0.58 0.24 15.19
C LYS A 30 0.83 -1.27 15.12
N ALA A 31 1.17 -1.79 13.94
CA ALA A 31 1.43 -3.22 13.76
C ALA A 31 2.76 -3.66 14.36
N TYR A 32 3.82 -2.90 14.14
CA TYR A 32 5.19 -3.33 14.43
C TYR A 32 5.87 -2.50 15.53
N GLY A 33 5.44 -1.24 15.74
CA GLY A 33 6.19 -0.31 16.57
C GLY A 33 7.54 0.07 15.96
N PRO A 34 8.38 0.81 16.70
CA PRO A 34 9.65 1.33 16.19
C PRO A 34 10.86 0.39 16.35
N GLY A 35 10.66 -0.82 16.87
CA GLY A 35 11.75 -1.70 17.33
C GLY A 35 12.27 -2.73 16.33
N TYR A 36 11.76 -2.75 15.09
CA TYR A 36 12.15 -3.75 14.08
C TYR A 36 13.06 -3.14 13.01
N ASP A 37 14.16 -3.82 12.68
CA ASP A 37 15.12 -3.38 11.66
C ASP A 37 14.50 -3.31 10.26
N PHE A 38 13.53 -4.17 9.96
CA PHE A 38 12.83 -4.18 8.68
C PHE A 38 11.73 -3.11 8.57
N CYS A 39 11.34 -2.46 9.69
CA CYS A 39 10.31 -1.43 9.74
C CYS A 39 10.79 -0.25 10.60
N ARG A 40 11.42 0.73 9.96
CA ARG A 40 12.06 1.87 10.62
C ARG A 40 11.37 3.17 10.24
N PHE A 41 11.15 4.02 11.22
CA PHE A 41 10.41 5.28 11.09
C PHE A 41 11.33 6.47 11.34
N PHE A 42 11.16 7.54 10.56
CA PHE A 42 12.02 8.72 10.63
C PHE A 42 11.19 9.99 10.60
N LYS A 43 11.62 10.97 11.39
CA LYS A 43 11.15 12.35 11.32
C LYS A 43 12.16 13.17 10.51
N VAL A 44 11.65 13.98 9.59
CA VAL A 44 12.46 14.91 8.80
C VAL A 44 12.13 16.32 9.25
N THR A 45 13.15 17.07 9.64
CA THR A 45 13.01 18.48 10.00
C THR A 45 13.88 19.32 9.08
N ASP A 46 13.34 20.44 8.64
CA ASP A 46 14.08 21.45 7.92
C ASP A 46 14.64 22.48 8.92
N ASN A 47 15.95 22.68 8.87
CA ASN A 47 16.61 23.65 9.74
C ASN A 47 16.33 25.09 9.33
N GLU A 48 16.03 25.33 8.05
CA GLU A 48 15.75 26.65 7.50
C GLU A 48 14.28 27.08 7.70
N ARG A 49 13.38 26.12 7.89
CA ARG A 49 11.95 26.33 8.07
C ARG A 49 11.45 25.56 9.30
N PRO A 50 11.67 26.09 10.50
CA PRO A 50 11.16 25.48 11.72
C PRO A 50 9.62 25.32 11.65
N GLY A 51 9.13 24.11 11.83
CA GLY A 51 7.71 23.77 11.69
C GLY A 51 7.35 23.00 10.41
N CYS A 52 8.17 23.03 9.37
CA CYS A 52 8.02 22.12 8.23
C CYS A 52 8.57 20.77 8.64
N ALA A 53 7.71 19.89 9.13
CA ALA A 53 8.05 18.52 9.47
C ALA A 53 7.42 17.58 8.44
N GLY A 54 8.20 16.64 7.97
CA GLY A 54 7.72 15.49 7.23
C GLY A 54 8.11 14.23 7.97
N TYR A 55 7.56 13.11 7.52
CA TYR A 55 7.90 11.80 8.02
C TYR A 55 8.26 10.88 6.87
N MET A 56 9.00 9.85 7.16
CA MET A 56 9.23 8.76 6.22
C MET A 56 9.45 7.46 6.96
N PHE A 57 9.21 6.35 6.31
CA PHE A 57 9.51 5.05 6.90
C PHE A 57 10.01 4.07 5.83
N ILE A 58 10.83 3.14 6.26
CA ILE A 58 11.26 2.00 5.46
C ILE A 58 10.54 0.78 5.98
N ILE A 59 9.89 0.07 5.08
CA ILE A 59 9.36 -1.27 5.33
C ILE A 59 10.02 -2.22 4.33
N ASN A 60 10.78 -3.19 4.85
CA ASN A 60 11.67 -4.04 4.06
C ASN A 60 12.61 -3.21 3.16
N SER A 61 12.37 -3.20 1.86
CA SER A 61 13.13 -2.41 0.88
C SER A 61 12.32 -1.28 0.24
N THR A 62 11.18 -0.91 0.80
CA THR A 62 10.35 0.21 0.33
C THR A 62 10.50 1.41 1.26
N LEU A 63 10.94 2.54 0.73
CA LEU A 63 10.93 3.84 1.39
C LEU A 63 9.62 4.56 1.06
N ILE A 64 8.89 4.98 2.07
CA ILE A 64 7.64 5.73 1.92
C ILE A 64 7.80 7.08 2.58
N ILE A 65 7.57 8.15 1.82
CA ILE A 65 7.69 9.54 2.26
C ILE A 65 6.30 10.09 2.52
N CYS A 66 6.06 10.54 3.75
CA CYS A 66 4.80 11.05 4.24
C CYS A 66 4.92 12.56 4.46
N ALA A 67 4.82 13.32 3.38
CA ALA A 67 4.79 14.78 3.38
C ALA A 67 3.98 15.27 2.19
N ASP A 68 3.41 16.45 2.30
CA ASP A 68 2.60 17.08 1.26
C ASP A 68 3.42 18.12 0.49
N GLY A 69 3.91 17.72 -0.67
CA GLY A 69 4.56 18.60 -1.65
C GLY A 69 5.95 19.12 -1.30
N TYR A 70 6.34 19.07 -0.03
CA TYR A 70 7.65 19.54 0.44
C TYR A 70 8.11 18.74 1.67
N LEU A 71 9.37 18.29 1.67
CA LEU A 71 9.94 17.55 2.78
C LEU A 71 11.06 18.32 3.51
N GLY A 72 11.69 19.30 2.84
CA GLY A 72 12.95 19.87 3.33
C GLY A 72 14.12 18.89 3.20
N ALA A 73 15.29 19.30 3.64
CA ALA A 73 16.50 18.45 3.73
C ALA A 73 16.78 17.61 2.46
N THR A 74 16.61 18.19 1.26
CA THR A 74 16.67 17.47 -0.03
C THR A 74 18.00 16.75 -0.25
N GLU A 75 19.13 17.38 0.14
CA GLU A 75 20.45 16.75 0.01
C GLU A 75 20.60 15.58 0.97
N GLU A 76 20.15 15.73 2.20
CA GLU A 76 20.20 14.66 3.20
C GLU A 76 19.28 13.49 2.83
N LEU A 77 18.11 13.77 2.22
CA LEU A 77 17.23 12.74 1.66
C LEU A 77 17.95 11.96 0.55
N GLN A 78 18.65 12.65 -0.33
CA GLN A 78 19.39 12.00 -1.40
C GLN A 78 20.48 11.06 -0.85
N ILE A 79 21.27 11.52 0.13
CA ILE A 79 22.26 10.70 0.83
C ILE A 79 21.60 9.51 1.53
N PHE A 80 20.46 9.74 2.19
CA PHE A 80 19.71 8.68 2.84
C PHE A 80 19.25 7.59 1.87
N ILE A 81 18.76 7.97 0.69
CA ILE A 81 18.39 7.03 -0.37
C ILE A 81 19.61 6.26 -0.87
N GLU A 82 20.74 6.92 -1.09
CA GLU A 82 21.98 6.28 -1.53
C GLU A 82 22.53 5.28 -0.50
N MET A 83 22.41 5.58 0.79
CA MET A 83 22.85 4.68 1.88
C MET A 83 21.93 3.46 2.04
N ASN A 84 20.61 3.64 1.94
CA ASN A 84 19.63 2.56 2.18
C ASN A 84 19.28 1.79 0.91
N GLN A 85 19.53 2.34 -0.28
CA GLN A 85 19.26 1.75 -1.60
C GLN A 85 17.89 1.06 -1.68
N PRO A 86 16.78 1.73 -1.34
CA PRO A 86 15.48 1.10 -1.36
C PRO A 86 15.15 0.57 -2.75
N PHE A 87 14.46 -0.56 -2.82
CA PHE A 87 13.98 -1.09 -4.09
C PHE A 87 12.90 -0.19 -4.69
N ARG A 88 12.01 0.35 -3.83
CA ARG A 88 10.92 1.23 -4.22
C ARG A 88 10.88 2.47 -3.32
N ILE A 89 10.55 3.61 -3.94
CA ILE A 89 10.33 4.87 -3.22
C ILE A 89 8.94 5.38 -3.57
N GLU A 90 8.12 5.61 -2.56
CA GLU A 90 6.75 6.12 -2.66
C GLU A 90 6.64 7.47 -1.94
N GLY A 91 5.79 8.36 -2.43
CA GLY A 91 5.55 9.66 -1.80
C GLY A 91 4.87 10.65 -2.73
N ASP A 92 4.77 11.90 -2.29
CA ASP A 92 4.26 12.99 -3.11
C ASP A 92 5.08 13.18 -4.39
N GLN A 93 4.39 13.40 -5.51
CA GLN A 93 5.02 13.51 -6.83
C GLN A 93 6.04 14.65 -6.92
N LYS A 94 5.81 15.78 -6.21
CA LYS A 94 6.75 16.92 -6.23
C LYS A 94 8.06 16.56 -5.54
N ILE A 95 7.98 15.80 -4.45
CA ILE A 95 9.15 15.32 -3.72
C ILE A 95 9.92 14.31 -4.58
N LEU A 96 9.21 13.32 -5.14
CA LEU A 96 9.84 12.26 -5.96
C LEU A 96 10.53 12.81 -7.21
N LYS A 97 9.97 13.85 -7.84
CA LYS A 97 10.61 14.54 -8.97
C LYS A 97 11.89 15.28 -8.60
N GLY A 98 12.04 15.66 -7.34
CA GLY A 98 13.27 16.27 -6.80
C GLY A 98 14.40 15.27 -6.51
N ILE A 99 14.12 13.98 -6.48
CA ILE A 99 15.13 12.93 -6.24
C ILE A 99 15.97 12.71 -7.50
N LYS A 100 17.29 12.73 -7.35
CA LYS A 100 18.23 12.40 -8.43
C LYS A 100 18.23 10.88 -8.66
N LYS A 101 17.49 10.43 -9.65
CA LYS A 101 17.28 9.01 -9.96
C LYS A 101 18.52 8.32 -10.53
N GLY A 102 19.31 9.07 -11.31
CA GLY A 102 20.34 8.49 -12.17
C GLY A 102 19.74 7.39 -13.07
N ASP A 103 20.56 6.43 -13.45
CA ASP A 103 20.13 5.24 -14.21
C ASP A 103 19.61 4.11 -13.31
N ARG A 104 19.47 4.34 -12.00
CA ARG A 104 19.12 3.30 -11.02
C ARG A 104 17.63 3.11 -10.82
N TYR A 105 16.82 4.14 -11.05
CA TYR A 105 15.38 4.13 -10.80
C TYR A 105 14.59 4.47 -12.05
N GLN A 106 13.57 3.68 -12.33
CA GLN A 106 12.51 3.98 -13.30
C GLN A 106 11.28 4.55 -12.59
N GLU A 107 10.53 5.37 -13.31
CA GLU A 107 9.22 5.83 -12.85
C GLU A 107 8.13 4.86 -13.31
N LEU A 108 7.25 4.49 -12.38
CA LEU A 108 6.02 3.78 -12.67
C LEU A 108 4.84 4.67 -12.28
N ASN A 109 3.83 4.73 -13.14
CA ASN A 109 2.61 5.46 -12.84
C ASN A 109 1.64 4.58 -12.05
N ARG A 110 0.97 5.20 -11.08
CA ARG A 110 -0.16 4.62 -10.35
C ARG A 110 -1.33 5.61 -10.35
N THR A 111 -2.52 5.08 -10.34
CA THR A 111 -3.76 5.87 -10.15
C THR A 111 -4.39 5.45 -8.83
N VAL A 112 -4.72 6.43 -8.00
CA VAL A 112 -5.51 6.25 -6.78
C VAL A 112 -6.98 6.30 -7.18
N PHE A 113 -7.71 5.25 -6.83
CA PHE A 113 -9.15 5.16 -7.00
C PHE A 113 -9.86 5.26 -5.66
N ASP A 114 -10.95 6.00 -5.63
CA ASP A 114 -11.96 5.99 -4.59
C ASP A 114 -13.03 4.95 -4.96
N LEU A 115 -13.26 4.00 -4.11
CA LEU A 115 -14.25 2.93 -4.31
C LEU A 115 -15.64 3.47 -3.97
N VAL A 116 -16.20 4.27 -4.87
CA VAL A 116 -17.54 4.81 -4.69
C VAL A 116 -18.56 3.67 -4.70
N PRO A 117 -19.39 3.52 -3.65
CA PRO A 117 -20.40 2.47 -3.60
C PRO A 117 -21.46 2.69 -4.67
N ASP A 118 -21.89 1.61 -5.33
CA ASP A 118 -23.04 1.61 -6.24
C ASP A 118 -24.27 1.17 -5.44
N GLU A 119 -25.15 2.10 -5.13
CA GLU A 119 -26.38 1.85 -4.34
C GLU A 119 -27.50 1.19 -5.18
N ASN A 120 -27.34 1.10 -6.50
CA ASN A 120 -28.31 0.43 -7.35
C ASN A 120 -28.34 -1.06 -7.03
N SER A 121 -29.53 -1.58 -6.78
CA SER A 121 -29.81 -2.93 -6.29
C SER A 121 -29.07 -4.01 -7.08
N TYR A 122 -27.93 -4.39 -6.56
CA TYR A 122 -27.07 -5.41 -7.08
C TYR A 122 -27.26 -6.69 -6.26
N LYS A 123 -27.72 -7.76 -6.91
CA LYS A 123 -27.82 -9.07 -6.26
C LYS A 123 -26.42 -9.66 -6.17
N PHE A 124 -25.79 -9.46 -5.04
CA PHE A 124 -24.50 -10.08 -4.73
C PHE A 124 -24.71 -11.30 -3.83
N ALA A 125 -24.04 -12.37 -4.14
CA ALA A 125 -24.13 -13.62 -3.38
C ALA A 125 -23.12 -13.59 -2.21
N GLU A 126 -23.48 -12.85 -1.15
CA GLU A 126 -22.63 -12.63 0.03
C GLU A 126 -22.30 -13.92 0.77
N GLU A 127 -23.16 -14.94 0.65
CA GLU A 127 -22.94 -16.27 1.22
C GLU A 127 -21.66 -16.95 0.70
N TYR A 128 -21.10 -16.48 -0.41
CA TYR A 128 -19.81 -16.97 -0.95
C TYR A 128 -18.61 -16.11 -0.55
N VAL A 129 -18.81 -15.11 0.33
CA VAL A 129 -17.69 -14.33 0.90
C VAL A 129 -17.17 -15.03 2.15
N ASP A 130 -15.89 -15.31 2.16
CA ASP A 130 -15.20 -15.76 3.36
C ASP A 130 -14.47 -14.56 3.98
N PHE A 131 -14.85 -14.24 5.22
CA PHE A 131 -14.32 -13.11 6.00
C PHE A 131 -13.05 -13.46 6.81
N ASP A 132 -12.73 -14.75 6.91
CA ASP A 132 -11.54 -15.26 7.62
C ASP A 132 -10.92 -16.43 6.84
N PRO A 133 -10.52 -16.21 5.58
CA PRO A 133 -10.07 -17.27 4.70
C PRO A 133 -8.74 -17.87 5.18
N TYR A 134 -8.56 -19.16 4.87
CA TYR A 134 -7.30 -19.85 5.10
C TYR A 134 -6.18 -19.23 4.27
N LEU A 135 -5.27 -18.49 4.92
CA LEU A 135 -4.24 -17.68 4.26
C LEU A 135 -3.38 -18.44 3.23
N PRO A 136 -3.00 -19.71 3.43
CA PRO A 136 -2.30 -20.48 2.40
C PRO A 136 -3.06 -20.61 1.07
N ASP A 137 -4.39 -20.69 1.10
CA ASP A 137 -5.20 -20.72 -0.13
C ASP A 137 -5.33 -19.33 -0.76
N VAL A 138 -5.39 -18.28 0.06
CA VAL A 138 -5.28 -16.90 -0.43
C VAL A 138 -3.95 -16.69 -1.17
N TYR A 139 -2.84 -17.14 -0.60
CA TYR A 139 -1.54 -17.03 -1.24
C TYR A 139 -1.48 -17.69 -2.61
N LYS A 140 -2.12 -18.86 -2.79
CA LYS A 140 -2.23 -19.52 -4.09
C LYS A 140 -2.94 -18.63 -5.12
N ILE A 141 -4.03 -17.93 -4.71
CA ILE A 141 -4.73 -16.99 -5.61
C ILE A 141 -3.80 -15.82 -5.96
N LEU A 142 -3.11 -15.28 -4.95
CA LEU A 142 -2.21 -14.14 -5.14
C LEU A 142 -1.02 -14.50 -6.05
N SER A 143 -0.41 -15.67 -5.90
CA SER A 143 0.74 -16.09 -6.71
C SER A 143 0.40 -16.22 -8.21
N GLU A 144 -0.87 -16.50 -8.54
CA GLU A 144 -1.33 -16.49 -9.95
C GLU A 144 -1.56 -15.06 -10.49
N GLY A 145 -1.82 -14.09 -9.63
CA GLY A 145 -2.09 -12.70 -9.99
C GLY A 145 -0.87 -11.79 -9.92
N PHE A 146 0.09 -12.13 -9.06
CA PHE A 146 1.28 -11.34 -8.73
C PHE A 146 2.54 -12.20 -8.86
N PRO A 147 3.17 -12.28 -10.04
CA PRO A 147 4.35 -13.12 -10.26
C PRO A 147 5.54 -12.79 -9.35
N ASN A 148 5.59 -11.56 -8.85
CA ASN A 148 6.65 -11.06 -7.97
C ASN A 148 6.20 -10.96 -6.51
N ILE A 149 5.16 -11.68 -6.10
CA ILE A 149 4.76 -11.71 -4.69
C ILE A 149 5.91 -12.25 -3.83
N ALA A 150 6.02 -11.73 -2.62
CA ALA A 150 7.01 -12.23 -1.67
C ALA A 150 6.88 -13.74 -1.44
N ASP A 151 7.97 -14.37 -1.01
CA ASP A 151 7.95 -15.76 -0.55
C ASP A 151 6.81 -16.00 0.44
N PHE A 152 6.22 -17.22 0.38
CA PHE A 152 5.07 -17.59 1.21
C PHE A 152 5.29 -17.30 2.69
N SER A 153 6.46 -17.67 3.22
CA SER A 153 6.74 -17.51 4.65
C SER A 153 6.75 -16.05 5.07
N LEU A 154 7.35 -15.18 4.24
CA LEU A 154 7.38 -13.73 4.48
C LEU A 154 5.98 -13.12 4.37
N TRP A 155 5.28 -13.42 3.29
CA TRP A 155 3.91 -12.91 3.08
C TRP A 155 2.96 -13.38 4.19
N TYR A 156 3.00 -14.67 4.54
CA TYR A 156 2.15 -15.25 5.58
C TYR A 156 2.41 -14.62 6.94
N THR A 157 3.69 -14.49 7.31
CA THR A 157 4.09 -13.91 8.60
C THR A 157 3.62 -12.45 8.71
N ASP A 158 3.89 -11.61 7.69
CA ASP A 158 3.46 -10.21 7.68
C ASP A 158 1.92 -10.09 7.69
N THR A 159 1.24 -10.81 6.81
CA THR A 159 -0.23 -10.74 6.69
C THR A 159 -0.91 -11.20 7.96
N SER A 160 -0.54 -12.35 8.51
CA SER A 160 -1.12 -12.87 9.76
C SER A 160 -0.83 -11.97 10.95
N HIS A 161 0.36 -11.35 11.00
CA HIS A 161 0.72 -10.39 12.04
C HIS A 161 -0.18 -9.15 11.96
N ARG A 162 -0.32 -8.53 10.80
CA ARG A 162 -1.17 -7.34 10.61
C ARG A 162 -2.67 -7.64 10.85
N CYS A 163 -3.14 -8.81 10.45
CA CYS A 163 -4.51 -9.24 10.75
C CYS A 163 -4.74 -9.36 12.25
N ARG A 164 -3.84 -10.01 13.00
CA ARG A 164 -3.94 -10.12 14.47
C ARG A 164 -3.91 -8.79 15.20
N HIS A 165 -3.24 -7.78 14.64
CA HIS A 165 -3.22 -6.41 15.20
C HIS A 165 -4.40 -5.56 14.73
N GLY A 166 -5.37 -6.12 13.98
CA GLY A 166 -6.56 -5.42 13.51
C GLY A 166 -6.24 -4.29 12.52
N ILE A 167 -5.12 -4.39 11.82
CA ILE A 167 -4.69 -3.43 10.80
C ILE A 167 -5.13 -3.87 9.42
N SER A 168 -5.07 -5.16 9.15
CA SER A 168 -5.39 -5.77 7.87
C SER A 168 -6.54 -6.77 8.01
N ARG A 169 -7.28 -6.96 6.92
CA ARG A 169 -8.25 -8.05 6.75
C ARG A 169 -8.11 -8.62 5.36
N VAL A 170 -8.33 -9.91 5.26
CA VAL A 170 -8.31 -10.62 3.98
C VAL A 170 -9.68 -11.20 3.73
N PHE A 171 -10.16 -11.08 2.50
CA PHE A 171 -11.43 -11.64 2.08
C PHE A 171 -11.25 -12.50 0.85
N THR A 172 -12.05 -13.55 0.71
CA THR A 172 -12.17 -14.26 -0.55
C THR A 172 -13.63 -14.36 -0.98
N TYR A 173 -13.83 -14.45 -2.30
CA TYR A 173 -15.13 -14.64 -2.91
C TYR A 173 -15.07 -15.85 -3.81
N ARG A 174 -16.01 -16.80 -3.61
CA ARG A 174 -16.12 -18.07 -4.35
C ARG A 174 -14.82 -18.87 -4.38
N ASN A 175 -14.02 -18.78 -3.32
CA ASN A 175 -12.66 -19.40 -3.25
C ASN A 175 -11.78 -19.14 -4.48
N SER A 176 -12.05 -18.08 -5.24
CA SER A 176 -11.43 -17.81 -6.53
C SER A 176 -10.87 -16.40 -6.66
N THR A 177 -11.46 -15.42 -5.97
CA THR A 177 -11.03 -14.02 -5.97
C THR A 177 -10.72 -13.59 -4.55
N THR A 178 -9.65 -12.83 -4.37
CA THR A 178 -9.27 -12.24 -3.10
C THR A 178 -9.14 -10.73 -3.21
N ALA A 179 -9.34 -10.05 -2.09
CA ALA A 179 -8.96 -8.67 -1.85
C ALA A 179 -8.56 -8.52 -0.38
N SER A 180 -7.59 -7.65 -0.10
CA SER A 180 -7.13 -7.39 1.26
C SER A 180 -7.34 -5.92 1.62
N VAL A 181 -7.79 -5.67 2.85
CA VAL A 181 -7.60 -4.38 3.51
C VAL A 181 -6.12 -4.32 3.89
N VAL A 182 -5.36 -3.45 3.25
CA VAL A 182 -3.93 -3.24 3.53
C VAL A 182 -3.78 -2.49 4.85
N PHE A 183 -4.62 -1.48 5.06
CA PHE A 183 -4.77 -0.81 6.35
C PHE A 183 -6.19 -0.26 6.54
N ASP A 184 -6.59 -0.13 7.82
CA ASP A 184 -7.81 0.54 8.27
C ASP A 184 -7.43 1.54 9.37
N ILE A 185 -7.35 2.83 9.01
CA ILE A 185 -6.95 3.91 9.92
C ILE A 185 -7.93 5.07 9.85
N GLY A 186 -8.54 5.38 10.99
CA GLY A 186 -9.62 6.37 11.06
C GLY A 186 -10.84 5.91 10.28
N ASN A 187 -11.29 6.74 9.33
CA ASN A 187 -12.40 6.44 8.43
C ASN A 187 -11.95 6.04 7.02
N GLU A 188 -10.67 5.82 6.79
CA GLU A 188 -10.12 5.43 5.48
C GLU A 188 -9.46 4.07 5.49
N VAL A 189 -9.69 3.34 4.42
CA VAL A 189 -9.24 1.97 4.18
C VAL A 189 -8.51 1.92 2.85
N LEU A 190 -7.34 1.31 2.82
CA LEU A 190 -6.66 0.99 1.58
C LEU A 190 -6.91 -0.48 1.22
N ILE A 191 -7.44 -0.70 0.03
CA ILE A 191 -7.62 -2.04 -0.56
C ILE A 191 -6.43 -2.35 -1.46
N GLY A 192 -5.95 -3.56 -1.39
CA GLY A 192 -4.89 -4.10 -2.23
C GLY A 192 -4.99 -5.59 -2.43
N GLN A 193 -4.00 -6.16 -3.09
CA GLN A 193 -3.91 -7.60 -3.31
C GLN A 193 -5.17 -8.19 -3.97
N VAL A 194 -5.75 -7.47 -4.93
CA VAL A 194 -6.91 -7.94 -5.70
C VAL A 194 -6.45 -8.90 -6.77
N ALA A 195 -6.83 -10.16 -6.66
CA ALA A 195 -6.47 -11.20 -7.60
C ALA A 195 -7.62 -12.19 -7.81
N THR A 196 -7.64 -12.83 -9.00
CA THR A 196 -8.55 -13.92 -9.34
C THR A 196 -7.75 -15.06 -9.95
N LYS A 197 -8.00 -16.29 -9.50
CA LYS A 197 -7.44 -17.53 -10.07
C LYS A 197 -7.59 -17.53 -11.58
N ALA A 198 -6.58 -18.01 -12.29
CA ALA A 198 -6.58 -18.03 -13.74
C ALA A 198 -7.83 -18.72 -14.32
N ALA A 199 -8.25 -19.86 -13.75
CA ALA A 199 -9.42 -20.60 -14.17
C ALA A 199 -10.77 -19.87 -13.98
N ALA A 200 -10.80 -18.82 -13.16
CA ALA A 200 -12.02 -18.03 -12.85
C ALA A 200 -11.96 -16.62 -13.48
N ARG A 201 -10.90 -16.27 -14.21
CA ARG A 201 -10.83 -14.98 -14.90
C ARG A 201 -11.89 -14.89 -16.01
N GLY A 202 -12.40 -13.69 -16.22
CA GLY A 202 -13.48 -13.44 -17.18
C GLY A 202 -14.90 -13.72 -16.65
N SER A 203 -15.07 -14.35 -15.48
CA SER A 203 -16.37 -14.64 -14.86
C SER A 203 -17.03 -13.42 -14.19
N GLY A 204 -16.38 -12.26 -14.16
CA GLY A 204 -16.91 -11.07 -13.50
C GLY A 204 -16.72 -11.01 -11.99
N TYR A 205 -16.17 -12.05 -11.34
CA TYR A 205 -16.08 -12.16 -9.90
C TYR A 205 -15.35 -10.99 -9.21
N ALA A 206 -14.24 -10.52 -9.78
CA ALA A 206 -13.52 -9.37 -9.22
C ALA A 206 -14.38 -8.10 -9.24
N ARG A 207 -15.14 -7.85 -10.34
CA ARG A 207 -16.05 -6.70 -10.46
C ARG A 207 -17.15 -6.77 -9.42
N GLU A 208 -17.81 -7.90 -9.31
CA GLU A 208 -18.90 -8.13 -8.35
C GLU A 208 -18.42 -7.94 -6.93
N PHE A 209 -17.32 -8.59 -6.61
CA PHE A 209 -16.74 -8.58 -5.28
C PHE A 209 -16.26 -7.19 -4.85
N LEU A 210 -15.60 -6.44 -5.73
CA LEU A 210 -15.14 -5.09 -5.41
C LEU A 210 -16.29 -4.08 -5.25
N LYS A 211 -17.37 -4.20 -6.02
CA LYS A 211 -18.58 -3.38 -5.83
C LYS A 211 -19.22 -3.68 -4.48
N TRP A 212 -19.36 -4.95 -4.12
CA TRP A 212 -19.86 -5.34 -2.81
C TRP A 212 -18.95 -4.85 -1.69
N LEU A 213 -17.63 -5.01 -1.81
CA LEU A 213 -16.66 -4.57 -0.81
C LEU A 213 -16.72 -3.05 -0.59
N ALA A 214 -16.87 -2.28 -1.65
CA ALA A 214 -17.05 -0.83 -1.56
C ALA A 214 -18.32 -0.47 -0.74
N LEU A 215 -19.45 -1.11 -1.02
CA LEU A 215 -20.69 -0.91 -0.28
C LEU A 215 -20.58 -1.40 1.17
N PHE A 216 -19.99 -2.58 1.38
CA PHE A 216 -19.78 -3.14 2.72
C PHE A 216 -18.95 -2.20 3.61
N LEU A 217 -17.85 -1.66 3.09
CA LEU A 217 -16.99 -0.73 3.81
C LEU A 217 -17.69 0.63 4.05
N ASN A 218 -18.42 1.12 3.05
CA ASN A 218 -19.22 2.34 3.20
C ASN A 218 -20.29 2.23 4.30
N ASN A 219 -20.96 1.09 4.40
CA ASN A 219 -21.93 0.81 5.46
C ASN A 219 -21.31 0.76 6.86
N LEU A 220 -20.00 0.50 6.94
CA LEU A 220 -19.20 0.62 8.17
C LEU A 220 -18.68 2.05 8.43
N GLY A 221 -19.10 3.04 7.63
CA GLY A 221 -18.63 4.43 7.72
C GLY A 221 -17.19 4.62 7.22
N LYS A 222 -16.69 3.70 6.38
CA LYS A 222 -15.34 3.75 5.84
C LYS A 222 -15.34 4.19 4.38
N ARG A 223 -14.37 5.03 4.03
CA ARG A 223 -14.05 5.38 2.64
C ARG A 223 -12.89 4.51 2.17
N ALA A 224 -13.10 3.78 1.09
CA ALA A 224 -12.12 2.83 0.58
C ALA A 224 -11.38 3.39 -0.64
N PHE A 225 -10.07 3.18 -0.66
CA PHE A 225 -9.18 3.53 -1.77
C PHE A 225 -8.44 2.31 -2.27
N LEU A 226 -8.00 2.35 -3.51
CA LEU A 226 -7.01 1.42 -4.06
C LEU A 226 -6.02 2.13 -4.97
N LEU A 227 -4.86 1.53 -5.13
CA LEU A 227 -3.80 1.99 -6.01
C LEU A 227 -3.67 1.03 -7.19
N ALA A 228 -3.76 1.54 -8.41
CA ALA A 228 -3.70 0.74 -9.62
C ALA A 228 -2.54 1.16 -10.53
N LEU A 229 -1.75 0.19 -10.98
CA LEU A 229 -0.82 0.40 -12.09
C LEU A 229 -1.58 0.66 -13.39
N ASP A 230 -0.97 1.37 -14.34
CA ASP A 230 -1.60 1.78 -15.61
C ASP A 230 -2.33 0.64 -16.33
N VAL A 231 -1.78 -0.57 -16.29
CA VAL A 231 -2.37 -1.76 -16.93
C VAL A 231 -3.72 -2.20 -16.33
N ARG A 232 -4.08 -1.68 -15.14
CA ARG A 232 -5.32 -2.00 -14.43
C ARG A 232 -6.32 -0.85 -14.40
N VAL A 233 -5.94 0.33 -14.81
CA VAL A 233 -6.76 1.55 -14.70
C VAL A 233 -8.08 1.40 -15.45
N SER A 234 -8.09 0.85 -16.68
CA SER A 234 -9.31 0.64 -17.46
C SER A 234 -10.33 -0.23 -16.72
N PHE A 235 -9.87 -1.30 -16.06
CA PHE A 235 -10.72 -2.20 -15.30
C PHE A 235 -11.45 -1.48 -14.15
N TYR A 236 -10.76 -0.64 -13.38
CA TYR A 236 -11.38 0.07 -12.27
C TYR A 236 -12.31 1.19 -12.72
N ARG A 237 -12.02 1.86 -13.85
CA ARG A 237 -12.96 2.78 -14.51
C ARG A 237 -14.25 2.09 -14.95
N GLU A 238 -14.15 0.92 -15.56
CA GLU A 238 -15.29 0.13 -16.01
C GLU A 238 -16.17 -0.37 -14.84
N ILE A 239 -15.59 -0.56 -13.63
CA ILE A 239 -16.35 -0.86 -12.43
C ILE A 239 -17.17 0.35 -11.96
N GLY A 240 -16.75 1.56 -12.33
CA GLY A 240 -17.36 2.82 -11.93
C GLY A 240 -16.63 3.52 -10.76
N PHE A 241 -15.42 3.08 -10.41
CA PHE A 241 -14.64 3.72 -9.36
C PHE A 241 -14.04 5.04 -9.85
N ARG A 242 -13.95 6.00 -8.93
CA ARG A 242 -13.55 7.37 -9.25
C ARG A 242 -12.04 7.54 -9.12
N GLU A 243 -11.38 8.02 -10.18
CA GLU A 243 -9.99 8.47 -10.09
C GLU A 243 -9.89 9.71 -9.20
N VAL A 244 -8.98 9.66 -8.25
CA VAL A 244 -8.74 10.77 -7.31
C VAL A 244 -7.43 11.47 -7.64
N LEU A 245 -6.37 10.71 -7.88
CA LEU A 245 -5.02 11.21 -7.99
C LEU A 245 -4.18 10.28 -8.86
N LYS A 246 -3.25 10.85 -9.62
CA LYS A 246 -2.16 10.10 -10.25
C LYS A 246 -0.89 10.30 -9.44
N GLU A 247 -0.22 9.20 -9.16
CA GLU A 247 1.04 9.16 -8.45
C GLU A 247 2.12 8.55 -9.34
N ILE A 248 3.35 8.86 -9.02
CA ILE A 248 4.52 8.11 -9.51
C ILE A 248 5.13 7.34 -8.34
N VAL A 249 5.81 6.25 -8.65
CA VAL A 249 6.73 5.58 -7.74
C VAL A 249 8.06 5.40 -8.46
N LEU A 250 9.14 5.42 -7.70
CA LEU A 250 10.46 5.10 -8.23
C LEU A 250 10.77 3.65 -7.89
N GLU A 251 11.13 2.87 -8.89
CA GLU A 251 11.49 1.46 -8.70
C GLU A 251 12.87 1.19 -9.28
N ARG A 252 13.71 0.51 -8.53
CA ARG A 252 15.09 0.24 -8.91
C ARG A 252 15.16 -0.76 -10.07
N ILE A 253 15.99 -0.47 -11.06
CA ILE A 253 16.10 -1.23 -12.31
C ILE A 253 17.11 -2.38 -12.19
N ASP A 254 18.18 -2.19 -11.41
CA ASP A 254 19.39 -3.01 -11.34
C ASP A 254 19.28 -4.25 -10.45
N VAL A 255 18.07 -4.65 -10.12
CA VAL A 255 17.87 -5.83 -9.26
C VAL A 255 17.68 -7.06 -10.12
N ASP A 256 18.65 -7.97 -10.10
CA ASP A 256 18.51 -9.31 -10.65
C ASP A 256 17.26 -9.97 -10.07
N LYS A 257 16.42 -10.55 -10.96
CA LYS A 257 15.16 -11.18 -10.57
C LYS A 257 15.32 -12.23 -9.48
N ASP A 258 16.49 -12.84 -9.36
CA ASP A 258 16.80 -13.87 -8.35
C ASP A 258 17.08 -13.31 -6.95
N SER A 259 17.49 -12.05 -6.81
CA SER A 259 17.69 -11.40 -5.51
C SER A 259 16.38 -10.83 -4.93
N ILE A 260 15.35 -10.72 -5.75
CA ILE A 260 14.04 -10.12 -5.43
C ILE A 260 13.19 -11.04 -4.55
N SER A 261 13.41 -12.36 -4.60
CA SER A 261 12.64 -13.34 -3.83
C SER A 261 12.79 -13.21 -2.31
N LYS A 262 13.81 -12.51 -1.84
CA LYS A 262 14.16 -12.43 -0.40
C LYS A 262 13.69 -11.16 0.33
N GLY A 263 13.09 -10.17 -0.32
CA GLY A 263 12.80 -8.88 0.33
C GLY A 263 11.47 -8.19 -0.01
N ARG A 264 10.67 -8.74 -0.89
CA ARG A 264 9.39 -8.12 -1.29
C ARG A 264 8.23 -8.67 -0.49
N LEU A 265 7.84 -7.98 0.55
CA LEU A 265 6.47 -8.05 1.01
C LEU A 265 5.58 -7.43 -0.07
N ALA A 266 4.46 -8.09 -0.36
CA ALA A 266 3.56 -7.73 -1.43
C ALA A 266 2.81 -6.42 -1.14
N ASP A 267 3.50 -5.29 -1.32
CA ASP A 267 2.87 -4.00 -1.56
C ASP A 267 2.63 -3.82 -3.07
N SER A 268 2.55 -4.93 -3.80
CA SER A 268 2.21 -4.91 -5.22
C SER A 268 0.69 -4.83 -5.36
N ASN A 269 0.23 -3.64 -5.61
CA ASN A 269 -1.06 -3.41 -6.23
C ASN A 269 -1.03 -3.77 -7.71
#